data_88610358b507a9f4a94e6624941b72c9
#
_entry.id   88610358b507a9f4a94e6624941b72c9
#
_cell.length_a   1.000
_cell.length_b   1.000
_cell.length_c   1.000
_cell.angle_alpha   90.00
_cell.angle_beta   90.00
_cell.angle_gamma   90.00
#
_symmetry.space_group_name_H-M   'P 1'
#
loop_
_entity.id
_entity.type
_entity.pdbx_description
1 polymer ?
#
loop_
_entity_poly.entity_id
_entity_poly.type
_entity_poly.pdbx_seq_one_letter_code
_entity_poly.pdbx_strand_id
1 'polypeptide(L)'
;MNALIAKFKDILDLIVFKHSVFALPFLFSSMLVGYKVADDIGFDGTPTFLKAVLLGIIAAVSARNFAMAVNRLMDEDIDKDNPRCASRPNISGRIGRGFVLGFIIVNALIFVAVCYFIN
;
A
#
# COMPACT_ATOMS: atom_id res chain seq x y z
N MET A 1 -22.79 -7.28 -7.33
CA MET A 1 -21.66 -8.16 -6.96
C MET A 1 -20.56 -8.15 -8.01
N ASN A 2 -20.86 -8.45 -9.28
CA ASN A 2 -19.84 -8.49 -10.35
C ASN A 2 -19.15 -7.14 -10.57
N ALA A 3 -19.89 -6.03 -10.50
CA ALA A 3 -19.32 -4.69 -10.65
C ALA A 3 -18.35 -4.35 -9.51
N LEU A 4 -18.66 -4.78 -8.28
CA LEU A 4 -17.81 -4.56 -7.12
C LEU A 4 -16.50 -5.37 -7.24
N ILE A 5 -16.60 -6.62 -7.67
CA ILE A 5 -15.45 -7.49 -7.89
C ILE A 5 -14.55 -6.93 -8.99
N ALA A 6 -15.13 -6.46 -10.10
CA ALA A 6 -14.40 -5.85 -11.19
C ALA A 6 -13.66 -4.59 -10.73
N LYS A 7 -14.31 -3.75 -9.91
CA LYS A 7 -13.69 -2.55 -9.37
C LYS A 7 -12.55 -2.87 -8.40
N PHE A 8 -12.73 -3.89 -7.57
CA PHE A 8 -11.69 -4.37 -6.67
C PHE A 8 -10.46 -4.86 -7.45
N LYS A 9 -10.70 -5.64 -8.51
CA LYS A 9 -9.63 -6.11 -9.40
C LYS A 9 -8.90 -4.93 -10.04
N ASP A 10 -9.63 -3.91 -10.49
CA ASP A 10 -9.04 -2.71 -11.09
C ASP A 10 -8.14 -1.97 -10.09
N ILE A 11 -8.53 -1.91 -8.81
CA ILE A 11 -7.69 -1.33 -7.75
C ILE A 11 -6.41 -2.14 -7.59
N LEU A 12 -6.52 -3.47 -7.54
CA LEU A 12 -5.34 -4.34 -7.42
C LEU A 12 -4.38 -4.15 -8.62
N ASP A 13 -4.92 -4.02 -9.83
CA ASP A 13 -4.12 -3.77 -11.02
C ASP A 13 -3.47 -2.38 -10.98
N LEU A 14 -4.18 -1.37 -10.47
CA LEU A 14 -3.65 0.00 -10.34
C LEU A 14 -2.40 0.03 -9.47
N ILE A 15 -2.42 -0.63 -8.34
CA ILE A 15 -1.32 -0.64 -7.37
C ILE A 15 -0.30 -1.75 -7.63
N VAL A 16 -0.51 -2.58 -8.64
CA VAL A 16 0.32 -3.76 -8.96
C VAL A 16 0.53 -4.63 -7.72
N PHE A 17 -0.57 -5.12 -7.17
CA PHE A 17 -0.63 -5.83 -5.87
C PHE A 17 0.34 -7.01 -5.78
N LYS A 18 0.61 -7.70 -6.88
CA LYS A 18 1.58 -8.81 -6.92
C LYS A 18 2.98 -8.40 -6.46
N HIS A 19 3.38 -7.16 -6.69
CA HIS A 19 4.67 -6.63 -6.21
C HIS A 19 4.65 -6.39 -4.70
N SER A 20 3.50 -6.05 -4.13
CA SER A 20 3.33 -5.93 -2.67
C SER A 20 3.50 -7.29 -1.99
N VAL A 21 2.91 -8.35 -2.56
CA VAL A 21 3.05 -9.71 -2.06
C VAL A 21 4.51 -10.14 -2.07
N PHE A 22 5.25 -9.80 -3.12
CA PHE A 22 6.67 -10.12 -3.22
C PHE A 22 7.51 -9.44 -2.13
N ALA A 23 7.13 -8.25 -1.71
CA ALA A 23 7.84 -7.49 -0.67
C ALA A 23 7.56 -7.97 0.75
N LEU A 24 6.45 -8.70 0.99
CA LEU A 24 6.05 -9.13 2.34
C LEU A 24 7.09 -9.96 3.08
N PRO A 25 7.78 -10.96 2.48
CA PRO A 25 8.80 -11.72 3.18
C PRO A 25 9.94 -10.86 3.71
N PHE A 26 10.38 -9.86 2.95
CA PHE A 26 11.43 -8.94 3.38
C PHE A 26 10.97 -8.06 4.54
N LEU A 27 9.76 -7.55 4.46
CA LEU A 27 9.15 -6.77 5.54
C LEU A 27 9.06 -7.59 6.82
N PHE A 28 8.54 -8.82 6.72
CA PHE A 28 8.36 -9.72 7.85
C PHE A 28 9.71 -10.04 8.51
N SER A 29 10.73 -10.34 7.72
CA SER A 29 12.09 -10.61 8.21
C SER A 29 12.66 -9.41 8.95
N SER A 30 12.50 -8.20 8.40
CA SER A 30 12.96 -6.96 9.04
C SER A 30 12.26 -6.72 10.37
N MET A 31 10.96 -7.00 10.44
CA MET A 31 10.17 -6.86 11.67
C MET A 31 10.61 -7.84 12.75
N LEU A 32 10.92 -9.09 12.38
CA LEU A 32 11.45 -10.09 13.31
C LEU A 32 12.76 -9.64 13.92
N VAL A 33 13.68 -9.16 13.09
CA VAL A 33 14.98 -8.67 13.55
C VAL A 33 14.81 -7.45 14.46
N GLY A 34 13.99 -6.49 14.05
CA GLY A 34 13.73 -5.29 14.84
C GLY A 34 13.11 -5.60 16.20
N TYR A 35 12.15 -6.52 16.23
CA TYR A 35 11.50 -6.95 17.46
C TYR A 35 12.51 -7.62 18.42
N LYS A 36 13.33 -8.52 17.89
CA LYS A 36 14.35 -9.20 18.69
C LYS A 36 15.39 -8.21 19.25
N VAL A 37 15.85 -7.26 18.45
CA VAL A 37 16.78 -6.24 18.89
C VAL A 37 16.16 -5.40 20.02
N ALA A 38 14.91 -4.98 19.89
CA ALA A 38 14.22 -4.21 20.91
C ALA A 38 14.10 -4.98 22.23
N ASP A 39 13.83 -6.28 22.14
CA ASP A 39 13.76 -7.16 23.34
C ASP A 39 15.12 -7.31 24.00
N ASP A 40 16.19 -7.54 23.21
CA ASP A 40 17.56 -7.72 23.70
C ASP A 40 18.10 -6.49 24.44
N ILE A 41 17.73 -5.28 23.98
CA ILE A 41 18.14 -4.03 24.64
C ILE A 41 17.20 -3.58 25.75
N GLY A 42 16.15 -4.35 26.04
CA GLY A 42 15.17 -4.03 27.10
C GLY A 42 14.38 -2.76 26.82
N PHE A 43 13.99 -2.54 25.57
CA PHE A 43 13.23 -1.35 25.17
C PHE A 43 11.79 -1.43 25.70
N ASP A 44 11.46 -0.56 26.64
CA ASP A 44 10.12 -0.45 27.19
C ASP A 44 9.17 0.21 26.17
N GLY A 45 7.97 -0.32 26.06
CA GLY A 45 6.97 0.19 25.12
C GLY A 45 6.90 -0.58 23.80
N THR A 46 7.69 -1.67 23.66
CA THR A 46 7.56 -2.57 22.51
C THR A 46 6.16 -3.21 22.52
N PRO A 47 5.37 -3.08 21.43
CA PRO A 47 4.08 -3.75 21.34
C PRO A 47 4.26 -5.28 21.33
N THR A 48 3.18 -6.02 21.62
CA THR A 48 3.21 -7.47 21.42
C THR A 48 3.60 -7.79 19.98
N PHE A 49 4.31 -8.90 19.80
CA PHE A 49 4.77 -9.31 18.47
C PHE A 49 3.64 -9.34 17.43
N LEU A 50 2.49 -9.91 17.79
CA LEU A 50 1.35 -9.99 16.88
C LEU A 50 0.84 -8.58 16.48
N LYS A 51 0.72 -7.68 17.45
CA LYS A 51 0.31 -6.30 17.20
C LYS A 51 1.31 -5.59 16.29
N ALA A 52 2.61 -5.73 16.55
CA ALA A 52 3.67 -5.15 15.73
C ALA A 52 3.60 -5.65 14.28
N VAL A 53 3.41 -6.96 14.08
CA VAL A 53 3.30 -7.57 12.75
C VAL A 53 2.09 -7.04 12.01
N LEU A 54 0.91 -7.06 12.63
CA LEU A 54 -0.33 -6.63 12.00
C LEU A 54 -0.28 -5.14 11.62
N LEU A 55 0.12 -4.29 12.55
CA LEU A 55 0.21 -2.84 12.29
C LEU A 55 1.30 -2.53 11.26
N GLY A 56 2.43 -3.23 11.32
CA GLY A 56 3.51 -3.06 10.36
C GLY A 56 3.10 -3.44 8.94
N ILE A 57 2.36 -4.53 8.76
CA ILE A 57 1.84 -4.93 7.45
C ILE A 57 0.86 -3.88 6.93
N ILE A 58 -0.08 -3.42 7.75
CA ILE A 58 -1.04 -2.40 7.34
C ILE A 58 -0.31 -1.10 6.95
N ALA A 59 0.67 -0.67 7.74
CA ALA A 59 1.47 0.51 7.45
C ALA A 59 2.20 0.38 6.11
N ALA A 60 2.87 -0.75 5.88
CA ALA A 60 3.61 -0.98 4.65
C ALA A 60 2.71 -1.03 3.42
N VAL A 61 1.58 -1.73 3.50
CA VAL A 61 0.62 -1.84 2.40
C VAL A 61 0.01 -0.47 2.08
N SER A 62 -0.43 0.27 3.10
CA SER A 62 -1.02 1.60 2.89
C SER A 62 -0.02 2.60 2.32
N ALA A 63 1.23 2.60 2.79
CA ALA A 63 2.29 3.44 2.25
C ALA A 63 2.57 3.11 0.77
N ARG A 64 2.66 1.82 0.44
CA ARG A 64 2.87 1.38 -0.93
C ARG A 64 1.69 1.74 -1.84
N ASN A 65 0.47 1.51 -1.37
CA ASN A 65 -0.73 1.87 -2.12
C ASN A 65 -0.75 3.38 -2.41
N PHE A 66 -0.42 4.19 -1.41
CA PHE A 66 -0.30 5.64 -1.56
C PHE A 66 0.74 5.99 -2.64
N ALA A 67 1.95 5.46 -2.52
CA ALA A 67 3.04 5.77 -3.45
C ALA A 67 2.71 5.34 -4.89
N MET A 68 2.15 4.15 -5.07
CA MET A 68 1.78 3.66 -6.40
C MET A 68 0.65 4.48 -7.02
N ALA A 69 -0.35 4.85 -6.23
CA ALA A 69 -1.47 5.66 -6.71
C ALA A 69 -1.02 7.07 -7.09
N VAL A 70 -0.13 7.68 -6.30
CA VAL A 70 0.46 8.98 -6.62
C VAL A 70 1.26 8.90 -7.92
N ASN A 71 2.09 7.86 -8.08
CA ASN A 71 2.85 7.67 -9.31
C ASN A 71 1.92 7.54 -10.54
N ARG A 72 0.84 6.76 -10.42
CA ARG A 72 -0.13 6.62 -11.51
C ARG A 72 -0.80 7.94 -11.86
N LEU A 73 -1.12 8.75 -10.87
CA LEU A 73 -1.77 10.04 -11.07
C LEU A 73 -0.81 11.06 -11.70
N MET A 74 0.43 11.12 -11.19
CA MET A 74 1.44 12.06 -11.69
C MET A 74 1.90 11.73 -13.10
N ASP A 75 1.99 10.45 -13.46
CA ASP A 75 2.48 10.00 -14.76
C ASP A 75 1.35 9.85 -15.79
N GLU A 76 0.12 10.16 -15.45
CA GLU A 76 -1.05 9.94 -16.30
C GLU A 76 -0.89 10.61 -17.67
N ASP A 77 -0.42 11.86 -17.72
CA ASP A 77 -0.25 12.59 -18.96
C ASP A 77 0.83 11.98 -19.87
N ILE A 78 1.85 11.39 -19.28
CA ILE A 78 2.94 10.71 -20.01
C ILE A 78 2.47 9.31 -20.42
N ASP A 79 1.84 8.58 -19.51
CA ASP A 79 1.44 7.19 -19.70
C ASP A 79 0.35 7.01 -20.76
N LYS A 80 -0.55 7.99 -20.92
CA LYS A 80 -1.63 7.90 -21.91
C LYS A 80 -1.11 7.83 -23.35
N ASP A 81 0.08 8.35 -23.61
CA ASP A 81 0.72 8.31 -24.92
C ASP A 81 1.61 7.07 -25.10
N ASN A 82 1.77 6.26 -24.07
CA ASN A 82 2.61 5.06 -24.09
C ASN A 82 1.75 3.81 -24.29
N PRO A 83 1.93 3.04 -25.39
CA PRO A 83 1.15 1.83 -25.64
C PRO A 83 1.26 0.77 -24.53
N ARG A 84 2.39 0.72 -23.81
CA ARG A 84 2.58 -0.22 -22.70
C ARG A 84 1.66 0.07 -21.52
N CYS A 85 1.22 1.32 -21.38
CA CYS A 85 0.39 1.76 -20.26
C CYS A 85 -1.10 1.80 -20.59
N ALA A 86 -1.49 1.49 -21.83
CA ALA A 86 -2.86 1.61 -22.31
C ALA A 86 -3.86 0.77 -21.54
N SER A 87 -3.42 -0.37 -20.97
CA SER A 87 -4.27 -1.28 -20.20
C SER A 87 -4.38 -0.91 -18.72
N ARG A 88 -3.62 0.08 -18.24
CA ARG A 88 -3.71 0.51 -16.84
C ARG A 88 -5.09 1.08 -16.52
N PRO A 89 -5.67 0.78 -15.33
CA PRO A 89 -7.04 1.21 -15.01
C PRO A 89 -7.27 2.72 -15.09
N ASN A 90 -6.30 3.53 -14.70
CA ASN A 90 -6.41 4.98 -14.76
C ASN A 90 -6.30 5.54 -16.18
N ILE A 91 -5.56 4.87 -17.08
CA ILE A 91 -5.39 5.29 -18.48
C ILE A 91 -6.57 4.82 -19.34
N SER A 92 -7.03 3.58 -19.12
CA SER A 92 -8.14 3.00 -19.88
C SER A 92 -9.52 3.57 -19.51
N GLY A 93 -9.60 4.37 -18.43
CA GLY A 93 -10.85 4.94 -17.95
C GLY A 93 -11.67 4.05 -17.04
N ARG A 94 -11.18 2.86 -16.69
CA ARG A 94 -11.88 1.97 -15.75
C ARG A 94 -11.95 2.56 -14.33
N ILE A 95 -10.96 3.38 -13.96
CA ILE A 95 -10.93 4.12 -12.69
C ILE A 95 -10.72 5.59 -13.01
N GLY A 96 -11.61 6.45 -12.51
CA GLY A 96 -11.54 7.89 -12.71
C GLY A 96 -10.48 8.56 -11.82
N ARG A 97 -10.05 9.76 -12.24
CA ARG A 97 -9.07 10.56 -11.49
C ARG A 97 -9.52 10.89 -10.07
N GLY A 98 -10.80 11.22 -9.89
CA GLY A 98 -11.37 11.51 -8.56
C GLY A 98 -11.32 10.31 -7.63
N PHE A 99 -11.53 9.11 -8.17
CA PHE A 99 -11.42 7.87 -7.41
C PHE A 99 -9.98 7.62 -6.94
N VAL A 100 -8.99 7.86 -7.83
CA VAL A 100 -7.57 7.72 -7.50
C VAL A 100 -7.17 8.69 -6.39
N LEU A 101 -7.63 9.94 -6.46
CA LEU A 101 -7.41 10.94 -5.41
C LEU A 101 -7.99 10.50 -4.07
N GLY A 102 -9.22 10.01 -4.06
CA GLY A 102 -9.86 9.48 -2.84
C GLY A 102 -9.09 8.30 -2.26
N PHE A 103 -8.64 7.40 -3.11
CA PHE A 103 -7.81 6.24 -2.73
C PHE A 103 -6.49 6.69 -2.08
N ILE A 104 -5.82 7.69 -2.64
CA ILE A 104 -4.60 8.28 -2.09
C ILE A 104 -4.87 8.84 -0.68
N ILE A 105 -5.92 9.62 -0.51
CA ILE A 105 -6.28 10.25 0.77
C ILE A 105 -6.58 9.19 1.83
N VAL A 106 -7.37 8.18 1.49
CA VAL A 106 -7.73 7.10 2.42
C VAL A 106 -6.48 6.34 2.87
N ASN A 107 -5.58 6.00 1.96
CA ASN A 107 -4.35 5.29 2.32
C ASN A 107 -3.42 6.15 3.18
N ALA A 108 -3.33 7.45 2.91
CA ALA A 108 -2.55 8.37 3.73
C ALA A 108 -3.10 8.43 5.16
N LEU A 109 -4.42 8.50 5.33
CA LEU A 109 -5.07 8.53 6.64
C LEU A 109 -4.86 7.21 7.39
N ILE A 110 -4.98 6.07 6.71
CA ILE A 110 -4.72 4.75 7.30
C ILE A 110 -3.27 4.66 7.78
N PHE A 111 -2.33 5.08 6.96
CA PHE A 111 -0.90 5.05 7.30
C PHE A 111 -0.60 5.88 8.55
N VAL A 112 -1.09 7.12 8.61
CA VAL A 112 -0.89 8.01 9.76
C VAL A 112 -1.52 7.43 11.02
N ALA A 113 -2.74 6.92 10.93
CA ALA A 113 -3.45 6.32 12.06
C ALA A 113 -2.69 5.09 12.60
N VAL A 114 -2.22 4.22 11.71
CA VAL A 114 -1.47 3.01 12.10
C VAL A 114 -0.15 3.39 12.75
N CYS A 115 0.57 4.36 12.21
CA CYS A 115 1.81 4.86 12.81
C CYS A 115 1.58 5.41 14.21
N TYR A 116 0.47 6.09 14.45
CA TYR A 116 0.09 6.55 15.78
C TYR A 116 -0.09 5.39 16.77
N PHE A 117 -0.73 4.30 16.33
CA PHE A 117 -0.96 3.14 17.18
C PHE A 117 0.29 2.26 17.41
N ILE A 118 1.30 2.36 16.55
CA ILE A 118 2.57 1.65 16.73
C ILE A 118 3.36 2.28 17.88
N ASN A 119 3.35 3.57 17.96
CA ASN A 119 4.01 4.34 19.01
C ASN A 119 2.98 5.00 19.92
#